data_e3277da93b18affb298aac46fd239299
#
_entry.id   e3277da93b18affb298aac46fd239299
#
_cell.length_a   1.000
_cell.length_b   1.000
_cell.length_c   1.000
_cell.angle_alpha   90.00
_cell.angle_beta   90.00
_cell.angle_gamma   90.00
#
_symmetry.space_group_name_H-M   'P 1'
#
loop_
_entity.id
_entity.type
_entity.pdbx_description
1 polymer ?
#
loop_
_entity_poly.entity_id
_entity_poly.type
_entity_poly.pdbx_seq_one_letter_code
_entity_poly.pdbx_strand_id
1 'polypeptide(L)'
;MIKVGFMYPNSDGSTFDMSYYLATHMPLVLNRLGSAVKGSGVEGAVAGTSAPYSAIGYLLFESVEAFETSFGRHAEEIKGDIKNYTNTTPAVQISELKTTPALVQS
;
A
#
# COMPACT_ATOMS: atom_id res chain seq x y z
N MET A 1 5.17 -10.65 12.53
CA MET A 1 5.18 -9.51 11.59
C MET A 1 4.25 -9.82 10.42
N ILE A 2 3.38 -8.89 10.12
CA ILE A 2 2.45 -9.01 9.00
C ILE A 2 2.69 -7.88 7.98
N LYS A 3 2.25 -8.14 6.76
CA LYS A 3 2.26 -7.15 5.67
C LYS A 3 0.84 -6.94 5.18
N VAL A 4 0.43 -5.69 5.08
CA VAL A 4 -0.85 -5.33 4.46
C VAL A 4 -0.55 -4.74 3.10
N GLY A 5 -0.99 -5.42 2.04
CA GLY A 5 -0.81 -4.99 0.66
C GLY A 5 -2.07 -4.38 0.10
N PHE A 6 -1.92 -3.24 -0.57
CA PHE A 6 -2.99 -2.54 -1.27
C PHE A 6 -2.66 -2.58 -2.76
N MET A 7 -3.40 -3.41 -3.51
CA MET A 7 -3.10 -3.71 -4.90
C MET A 7 -4.12 -3.05 -5.80
N TYR A 8 -3.64 -2.15 -6.66
CA TYR A 8 -4.51 -1.34 -7.53
C TYR A 8 -4.62 -1.98 -8.90
N PRO A 9 -5.82 -2.48 -9.28
CA PRO A 9 -6.00 -3.23 -10.52
C PRO A 9 -5.55 -2.45 -11.76
N ASN A 10 -4.90 -3.14 -12.67
CA ASN A 10 -4.50 -2.62 -13.97
C ASN A 10 -5.44 -3.20 -15.03
N SER A 11 -6.51 -2.48 -15.34
CA SER A 11 -7.52 -2.90 -16.31
C SER A 11 -7.77 -1.78 -17.32
N ASP A 12 -8.51 -2.10 -18.39
CA ASP A 12 -8.86 -1.11 -19.41
C ASP A 12 -9.57 0.08 -18.77
N GLY A 13 -9.07 1.28 -19.05
CA GLY A 13 -9.62 2.51 -18.51
C GLY A 13 -9.19 2.85 -17.09
N SER A 14 -8.38 2.00 -16.43
CA SER A 14 -7.88 2.31 -15.10
C SER A 14 -6.81 3.40 -15.15
N THR A 15 -6.80 4.26 -14.12
CA THR A 15 -5.80 5.32 -13.98
C THR A 15 -5.15 5.23 -12.61
N PHE A 16 -3.86 5.60 -12.53
CA PHE A 16 -3.14 5.67 -11.27
C PHE A 16 -2.09 6.77 -11.35
N ASP A 17 -2.22 7.76 -10.47
CA ASP A 17 -1.27 8.88 -10.37
C ASP A 17 -0.19 8.55 -9.36
N MET A 18 0.92 8.00 -9.83
CA MET A 18 2.03 7.59 -8.97
C MET A 18 2.66 8.79 -8.27
N SER A 19 2.74 9.94 -8.93
CA SER A 19 3.33 11.15 -8.33
C SER A 19 2.54 11.60 -7.11
N TYR A 20 1.22 11.65 -7.23
CA TYR A 20 0.35 11.98 -6.10
C TYR A 20 0.47 10.93 -4.98
N TYR A 21 0.45 9.66 -5.35
CA TYR A 21 0.52 8.56 -4.40
C TYR A 21 1.77 8.64 -3.52
N LEU A 22 2.91 8.90 -4.15
CA LEU A 22 4.20 9.01 -3.44
C LEU A 22 4.36 10.31 -2.67
N ALA A 23 3.88 11.42 -3.23
CA ALA A 23 4.11 12.74 -2.64
C ALA A 23 3.07 13.12 -1.58
N THR A 24 1.86 12.56 -1.66
CA THR A 24 0.74 12.99 -0.82
C THR A 24 0.08 11.86 -0.07
N HIS A 25 -0.33 10.79 -0.76
CA HIS A 25 -1.11 9.72 -0.11
C HIS A 25 -0.29 8.92 0.90
N MET A 26 0.86 8.39 0.48
CA MET A 26 1.70 7.59 1.39
C MET A 26 2.21 8.39 2.58
N PRO A 27 2.67 9.65 2.41
CA PRO A 27 3.02 10.47 3.58
C PRO A 27 1.85 10.69 4.54
N LEU A 28 0.63 10.87 4.02
CA LEU A 28 -0.56 10.98 4.86
C LEU A 28 -0.76 9.71 5.69
N VAL A 29 -0.71 8.54 5.05
CA VAL A 29 -0.87 7.25 5.72
C VAL A 29 0.18 7.08 6.82
N LEU A 30 1.45 7.30 6.49
CA LEU A 30 2.55 7.11 7.45
C LEU A 30 2.45 8.09 8.63
N ASN A 31 2.03 9.33 8.36
CA ASN A 31 1.84 10.33 9.41
C ASN A 31 0.72 9.91 10.36
N ARG A 32 -0.42 9.47 9.82
CA ARG A 32 -1.59 9.12 10.64
C ARG A 32 -1.37 7.84 11.44
N LEU A 33 -0.74 6.83 10.87
CA LEU A 33 -0.54 5.55 11.54
C LEU A 33 0.68 5.56 12.48
N GLY A 34 1.63 6.43 12.20
CA GLY A 34 2.77 6.68 13.09
C GLY A 34 3.59 5.43 13.39
N SER A 35 3.94 5.27 14.67
CA SER A 35 4.85 4.20 15.12
C SER A 35 4.28 2.79 14.99
N ALA A 36 2.99 2.64 14.71
CA ALA A 36 2.42 1.32 14.44
C ALA A 36 2.99 0.70 13.17
N VAL A 37 3.39 1.52 12.19
CA VAL A 37 4.00 1.06 10.95
C VAL A 37 5.47 0.74 11.17
N LYS A 38 5.87 -0.51 10.89
CA LYS A 38 7.25 -0.98 11.08
C LYS A 38 8.05 -0.98 9.78
N GLY A 39 7.39 -0.73 8.66
CA GLY A 39 8.03 -0.61 7.36
C GLY A 39 6.97 -0.34 6.31
N SER A 40 7.39 0.17 5.17
CA SER A 40 6.48 0.47 4.07
C SER A 40 7.23 0.45 2.75
N GLY A 41 6.47 0.33 1.67
CA GLY A 41 7.05 0.42 0.34
C GLY A 41 5.97 0.58 -0.71
N VAL A 42 6.40 0.96 -1.89
CA VAL A 42 5.53 1.14 -3.05
C VAL A 42 6.20 0.48 -4.25
N GLU A 43 5.42 -0.28 -5.01
CA GLU A 43 5.86 -0.93 -6.24
C GLU A 43 5.00 -0.43 -7.38
N GLY A 44 5.61 -0.11 -8.50
CA GLY A 44 4.91 0.23 -9.74
C GLY A 44 5.12 -0.87 -10.78
N ALA A 45 4.13 -1.08 -11.64
CA ALA A 45 4.25 -2.02 -12.73
C ALA A 45 5.39 -1.60 -13.67
N VAL A 46 6.19 -2.56 -14.11
CA VAL A 46 7.25 -2.28 -15.09
C VAL A 46 6.61 -2.10 -16.47
N ALA A 47 6.95 -1.01 -17.13
CA ALA A 47 6.43 -0.70 -18.46
C ALA A 47 6.71 -1.84 -19.43
N GLY A 48 5.71 -2.20 -20.23
CA GLY A 48 5.83 -3.28 -21.24
C GLY A 48 5.62 -4.67 -20.69
N THR A 49 5.34 -4.83 -19.40
CA THR A 49 4.99 -6.12 -18.80
C THR A 49 3.47 -6.27 -18.69
N SER A 50 2.98 -7.52 -18.66
CA SER A 50 1.57 -7.80 -18.43
C SER A 50 1.30 -7.85 -16.92
N ALA A 51 1.22 -6.69 -16.29
CA ALA A 51 1.04 -6.60 -14.86
C ALA A 51 -0.45 -6.57 -14.50
N PRO A 52 -0.93 -7.42 -13.57
CA PRO A 52 -2.31 -7.38 -13.11
C PRO A 52 -2.63 -6.16 -12.24
N TYR A 53 -1.61 -5.52 -11.69
CA TYR A 53 -1.77 -4.33 -10.85
C TYR A 53 -0.89 -3.20 -11.34
N SER A 54 -1.44 -1.98 -11.36
CA SER A 54 -0.69 -0.77 -11.74
C SER A 54 0.32 -0.39 -10.67
N ALA A 55 -0.06 -0.58 -9.42
CA ALA A 55 0.77 -0.26 -8.27
C ALA A 55 0.38 -1.15 -7.09
N ILE A 56 1.33 -1.34 -6.20
CA ILE A 56 1.10 -2.02 -4.92
C ILE A 56 1.76 -1.17 -3.85
N GLY A 57 0.96 -0.70 -2.88
CA GLY A 57 1.50 -0.09 -1.67
C GLY A 57 1.43 -1.09 -0.53
N TYR A 58 2.41 -1.11 0.36
CA TYR A 58 2.36 -2.05 1.49
C TYR A 58 2.87 -1.42 2.77
N LEU A 59 2.34 -1.93 3.87
CA LEU A 59 2.70 -1.53 5.23
C LEU A 59 3.01 -2.78 6.04
N LEU A 60 4.03 -2.70 6.90
CA LEU A 60 4.38 -3.76 7.83
C LEU A 60 3.93 -3.38 9.23
N PHE A 61 3.35 -4.34 9.94
CA PHE A 61 2.90 -4.18 11.34
C PHE A 61 3.36 -5.39 12.16
N GLU A 62 3.41 -5.23 13.47
CA GLU A 62 3.72 -6.35 14.35
C GLU A 62 2.62 -7.41 14.37
N SER A 63 1.35 -6.99 14.20
CA SER A 63 0.20 -7.88 14.26
C SER A 63 -0.98 -7.32 13.47
N VAL A 64 -1.96 -8.18 13.17
CA VAL A 64 -3.22 -7.75 12.57
C VAL A 64 -3.93 -6.74 13.47
N GLU A 65 -3.90 -6.96 14.78
CA GLU A 65 -4.52 -6.05 15.75
C GLU A 65 -3.89 -4.65 15.69
N ALA A 66 -2.56 -4.57 15.58
CA ALA A 66 -1.88 -3.28 15.44
C ALA A 66 -2.32 -2.53 14.19
N PHE A 67 -2.49 -3.25 13.08
CA PHE A 67 -3.03 -2.68 11.85
C PHE A 67 -4.47 -2.19 12.04
N GLU A 68 -5.35 -3.05 12.54
CA GLU A 68 -6.77 -2.71 12.66
C GLU A 68 -6.99 -1.54 13.61
N THR A 69 -6.27 -1.49 14.73
CA THR A 69 -6.40 -0.42 15.71
C THR A 69 -5.92 0.92 15.13
N SER A 70 -4.74 0.95 14.52
CA SER A 70 -4.17 2.19 13.99
C SER A 70 -4.92 2.68 12.75
N PHE A 71 -5.19 1.78 11.81
CA PHE A 71 -5.88 2.12 10.57
C PHE A 71 -7.34 2.51 10.82
N GLY A 72 -8.02 1.82 11.73
CA GLY A 72 -9.43 2.07 12.00
C GLY A 72 -9.72 3.51 12.42
N ARG A 73 -8.79 4.16 13.12
CA ARG A 73 -8.94 5.56 13.54
C ARG A 73 -8.92 6.55 12.38
N HIS A 74 -8.32 6.15 11.25
CA HIS A 74 -8.06 7.04 10.11
C HIS A 74 -8.59 6.49 8.80
N ALA A 75 -9.39 5.41 8.86
CA ALA A 75 -9.86 4.72 7.66
C ALA A 75 -10.65 5.64 6.72
N GLU A 76 -11.55 6.46 7.24
CA GLU A 76 -12.35 7.36 6.41
C GLU A 76 -11.48 8.37 5.66
N GLU A 77 -10.52 8.96 6.35
CA GLU A 77 -9.62 9.95 5.75
C GLU A 77 -8.76 9.31 4.67
N ILE A 78 -8.16 8.16 4.99
CA ILE A 78 -7.25 7.46 4.07
C ILE A 78 -8.02 6.96 2.84
N LYS A 79 -9.16 6.32 3.04
CA LYS A 79 -10.00 5.82 1.94
C LYS A 79 -10.57 6.95 1.10
N GLY A 80 -10.90 8.07 1.75
CA GLY A 80 -11.44 9.25 1.06
C GLY A 80 -10.44 9.89 0.09
N ASP A 81 -9.15 9.65 0.28
CA ASP A 81 -8.11 10.20 -0.59
C ASP A 81 -7.88 9.36 -1.85
N ILE A 82 -8.38 8.11 -1.89
CA ILE A 82 -8.14 7.19 -3.02
C ILE A 82 -8.60 7.80 -4.35
N LYS A 83 -9.75 8.43 -4.39
CA LYS A 83 -10.30 9.05 -5.60
C LYS A 83 -9.41 10.13 -6.21
N ASN A 84 -8.46 10.66 -5.42
CA ASN A 84 -7.58 11.72 -5.87
C ASN A 84 -6.40 11.20 -6.70
N TYR A 85 -6.15 9.89 -6.68
CA TYR A 85 -5.02 9.31 -7.45
C TYR A 85 -5.40 8.11 -8.31
N THR A 86 -6.58 7.55 -8.15
CA THR A 86 -7.01 6.41 -8.97
C THR A 86 -8.52 6.36 -9.11
N ASN A 87 -8.98 5.77 -10.21
CA ASN A 87 -10.40 5.47 -10.41
C ASN A 87 -10.73 4.01 -10.10
N THR A 88 -9.80 3.28 -9.47
CA THR A 88 -10.01 1.87 -9.11
C THR A 88 -10.17 1.71 -7.60
N THR A 89 -10.63 0.52 -7.20
CA THR A 89 -10.69 0.12 -5.80
C THR A 89 -9.57 -0.88 -5.54
N PRO A 90 -8.67 -0.62 -4.60
CA PRO A 90 -7.58 -1.56 -4.34
C PRO A 90 -8.10 -2.85 -3.71
N ALA A 91 -7.50 -3.96 -4.10
CA ALA A 91 -7.63 -5.21 -3.37
C ALA A 91 -6.70 -5.15 -2.16
N VAL A 92 -7.13 -5.67 -1.02
CA VAL A 92 -6.33 -5.66 0.20
C VAL A 92 -6.04 -7.09 0.62
N GLN A 93 -4.77 -7.37 0.89
CA GLN A 93 -4.38 -8.67 1.43
C GLN A 93 -3.51 -8.48 2.67
N ILE A 94 -3.88 -9.17 3.75
CA ILE A 94 -3.07 -9.24 4.96
C ILE A 94 -2.31 -10.56 4.90
N SER A 95 -0.97 -10.47 4.95
CA SER A 95 -0.09 -11.64 4.85
C SER A 95 0.78 -11.75 6.09
N GLU A 96 1.02 -12.98 6.52
CA GLU A 96 2.03 -13.24 7.53
C GLU A 96 3.39 -13.37 6.83
N LEU A 97 4.39 -12.66 7.32
CA LEU A 97 5.74 -12.79 6.75
C LEU A 97 6.34 -14.12 7.20
N LYS A 98 6.63 -14.99 6.24
CA LYS A 98 7.23 -16.29 6.49
C LYS A 98 8.77 -16.23 6.54
N THR A 99 9.30 -15.20 5.89
CA THR A 99 10.75 -14.89 5.94
C THR A 99 10.89 -13.38 6.09
N THR A 100 12.03 -12.95 6.62
CA THR A 100 12.35 -11.52 6.66
C THR A 100 13.02 -11.14 5.34
N PRO A 101 12.55 -10.07 4.68
CA PRO A 101 13.22 -9.59 3.47
C PRO A 101 14.69 -9.27 3.75
N ALA A 102 15.58 -9.73 2.88
CA ALA A 102 17.00 -9.46 2.98
C ALA A 102 17.57 -9.22 1.59
N LEU A 103 18.54 -8.29 1.51
CA LEU A 103 19.27 -8.10 0.27
C LEU A 103 20.35 -9.16 0.14
N VAL A 104 20.41 -9.79 -1.03
CA VAL A 104 21.45 -10.74 -1.35
C VAL A 104 22.65 -9.96 -1.88
N GLN A 105 23.81 -10.13 -1.26
CA GLN A 105 25.06 -9.53 -1.73
C GLN A 105 25.79 -10.53 -2.63
N SER A 106 26.19 -10.05 -3.79
CA SER A 106 26.93 -10.85 -4.75
C SER A 106 28.40 -10.43 -4.80
#